data_032b9992247a2b4c29d2feb20fc13b62
#
_entry.id   032b9992247a2b4c29d2feb20fc13b62
#
_cell.length_a   1.000
_cell.length_b   1.000
_cell.length_c   1.000
_cell.angle_alpha   90.00
_cell.angle_beta   90.00
_cell.angle_gamma   90.00
#
_symmetry.space_group_name_H-M   'P 1'
#
loop_
_entity.id
_entity.type
_entity.pdbx_description
1 polymer ?
#
loop_
_entity_poly.entity_id
_entity_poly.type
_entity_poly.pdbx_seq_one_letter_code
_entity_poly.pdbx_strand_id
1 'polypeptide(L)'
;DDSVAYIKENHPEVTVIQTGKNLGYSGGYNEGLKAIQEPISILLNSDVRTTPGWLNPIDEHFDNHPKCAALQPKIRWDRSPEQFEYAGASGGFIDRWAYPFCRGRVFGTLENDIGQYNTPREVFWATGACLAVRTDVFKAIGGLDPMLFAHMEEIDLCWRMQRAGFEVWVQPESTVYHLGGATLSADNPKKTFLNFRNNLIIVMKNLPHFTALRVIFIRLILDGLAGIQFLLAGKPKHTFAIIRAHFAFYSKFTGIQRARARTAKYPFKRFRDLKGTYPNSVVWQYYSKGKKRFSDFY
;
A
#
# COMPACT_ATOMS: atom_id res chain seq x y z
N ASP A 1 0.60 -14.09 -22.82
CA ASP A 1 1.73 -14.96 -22.47
C ASP A 1 1.24 -16.38 -22.22
N ASP A 2 2.12 -17.35 -22.03
CA ASP A 2 1.80 -18.76 -21.91
C ASP A 2 1.52 -19.19 -20.45
N SER A 3 1.40 -18.24 -19.50
CA SER A 3 1.24 -18.55 -18.07
C SER A 3 0.03 -19.44 -17.78
N VAL A 4 -1.10 -19.19 -18.45
CA VAL A 4 -2.34 -19.98 -18.25
C VAL A 4 -2.17 -21.42 -18.77
N ALA A 5 -1.52 -21.60 -19.93
CA ALA A 5 -1.23 -22.91 -20.47
C ALA A 5 -0.28 -23.68 -19.54
N TYR A 6 0.80 -23.04 -19.13
CA TYR A 6 1.78 -23.60 -18.19
C TYR A 6 1.14 -24.05 -16.86
N ILE A 7 0.28 -23.21 -16.25
CA ILE A 7 -0.39 -23.56 -15.00
C ILE A 7 -1.31 -24.77 -15.19
N LYS A 8 -2.11 -24.79 -16.25
CA LYS A 8 -3.01 -25.91 -16.53
C LYS A 8 -2.29 -27.23 -16.75
N GLU A 9 -1.11 -27.18 -17.37
CA GLU A 9 -0.30 -28.38 -17.66
C GLU A 9 0.46 -28.87 -16.43
N ASN A 10 1.07 -27.97 -15.67
CA ASN A 10 2.01 -28.32 -14.59
C ASN A 10 1.40 -28.23 -13.17
N HIS A 11 0.28 -27.51 -13.02
CA HIS A 11 -0.39 -27.26 -11.75
C HIS A 11 -1.92 -27.34 -11.90
N PRO A 12 -2.48 -28.49 -12.30
CA PRO A 12 -3.91 -28.66 -12.59
C PRO A 12 -4.81 -28.42 -11.35
N GLU A 13 -4.25 -28.51 -10.14
CA GLU A 13 -4.91 -28.21 -8.88
C GLU A 13 -5.17 -26.70 -8.65
N VAL A 14 -4.49 -25.84 -9.41
CA VAL A 14 -4.64 -24.39 -9.29
C VAL A 14 -5.83 -23.87 -10.08
N THR A 15 -6.75 -23.20 -9.42
CA THR A 15 -7.90 -22.55 -10.07
C THR A 15 -7.47 -21.27 -10.78
N VAL A 16 -7.62 -21.23 -12.09
CA VAL A 16 -7.30 -20.06 -12.92
C VAL A 16 -8.56 -19.23 -13.19
N ILE A 17 -8.59 -17.99 -12.71
CA ILE A 17 -9.68 -17.04 -12.95
C ILE A 17 -9.24 -16.01 -14.01
N GLN A 18 -9.88 -16.08 -15.19
CA GLN A 18 -9.62 -15.14 -16.27
C GLN A 18 -10.63 -14.00 -16.26
N THR A 19 -10.16 -12.75 -16.14
CA THR A 19 -11.02 -11.56 -16.07
C THR A 19 -11.43 -11.01 -17.44
N GLY A 20 -10.90 -11.57 -18.54
CA GLY A 20 -11.17 -11.15 -19.93
C GLY A 20 -10.58 -9.79 -20.33
N LYS A 21 -10.13 -8.97 -19.36
CA LYS A 21 -9.49 -7.66 -19.59
C LYS A 21 -8.60 -7.29 -18.42
N ASN A 22 -7.67 -6.35 -18.62
CA ASN A 22 -6.84 -5.84 -17.55
C ASN A 22 -7.65 -4.92 -16.62
N LEU A 23 -8.01 -5.43 -15.44
CA LEU A 23 -8.73 -4.70 -14.38
C LEU A 23 -7.79 -3.98 -13.41
N GLY A 24 -6.47 -4.04 -13.62
CA GLY A 24 -5.46 -3.62 -12.67
C GLY A 24 -5.42 -4.51 -11.43
N TYR A 25 -4.57 -4.15 -10.48
CA TYR A 25 -4.42 -4.86 -9.22
C TYR A 25 -5.75 -4.92 -8.45
N SER A 26 -6.40 -3.77 -8.25
CA SER A 26 -7.64 -3.68 -7.48
C SER A 26 -8.76 -4.54 -8.05
N GLY A 27 -9.00 -4.46 -9.35
CA GLY A 27 -10.09 -5.18 -9.98
C GLY A 27 -9.82 -6.68 -10.11
N GLY A 28 -8.57 -7.07 -10.38
CA GLY A 28 -8.16 -8.47 -10.47
C GLY A 28 -8.39 -9.22 -9.16
N TYR A 29 -7.89 -8.69 -8.05
CA TYR A 29 -8.11 -9.31 -6.73
C TYR A 29 -9.57 -9.28 -6.28
N ASN A 30 -10.32 -8.22 -6.57
CA ASN A 30 -11.74 -8.20 -6.26
C ASN A 30 -12.52 -9.31 -6.99
N GLU A 31 -12.19 -9.58 -8.26
CA GLU A 31 -12.81 -10.69 -9.00
C GLU A 31 -12.38 -12.05 -8.43
N GLY A 32 -11.08 -12.23 -8.17
CA GLY A 32 -10.56 -13.47 -7.61
C GLY A 32 -11.19 -13.83 -6.26
N LEU A 33 -11.33 -12.86 -5.37
CA LEU A 33 -11.85 -13.11 -4.03
C LEU A 33 -13.38 -13.30 -3.95
N LYS A 34 -14.14 -13.09 -5.02
CA LYS A 34 -15.60 -13.30 -4.99
C LYS A 34 -15.97 -14.73 -4.61
N ALA A 35 -15.28 -15.70 -5.21
CA ALA A 35 -15.55 -17.13 -5.01
C ALA A 35 -14.91 -17.73 -3.76
N ILE A 36 -13.94 -17.04 -3.16
CA ILE A 36 -13.17 -17.55 -2.01
C ILE A 36 -14.05 -17.55 -0.75
N GLN A 37 -14.05 -18.69 -0.03
CA GLN A 37 -14.78 -18.89 1.22
C GLN A 37 -13.86 -19.06 2.44
N GLU A 38 -12.58 -19.28 2.21
CA GLU A 38 -11.57 -19.46 3.24
C GLU A 38 -11.52 -18.24 4.15
N PRO A 39 -11.34 -18.43 5.49
CA PRO A 39 -11.37 -17.33 6.44
C PRO A 39 -10.26 -16.29 6.23
N ILE A 40 -9.11 -16.74 5.73
CA ILE A 40 -7.96 -15.88 5.41
C ILE A 40 -7.63 -16.01 3.93
N SER A 41 -7.46 -14.89 3.26
CA SER A 41 -6.96 -14.79 1.88
C SER A 41 -5.64 -14.05 1.84
N ILE A 42 -4.71 -14.52 1.00
CA ILE A 42 -3.43 -13.84 0.79
C ILE A 42 -3.36 -13.31 -0.64
N LEU A 43 -3.30 -11.99 -0.76
CA LEU A 43 -3.02 -11.31 -2.01
C LEU A 43 -1.50 -11.32 -2.20
N LEU A 44 -1.01 -12.10 -3.16
CA LEU A 44 0.41 -12.35 -3.38
C LEU A 44 0.80 -11.98 -4.81
N ASN A 45 1.84 -11.17 -4.96
CA ASN A 45 2.39 -10.86 -6.28
C ASN A 45 3.13 -12.08 -6.86
N SER A 46 3.10 -12.21 -8.19
CA SER A 46 3.78 -13.30 -8.90
C SER A 46 5.31 -13.23 -8.86
N ASP A 47 5.88 -12.10 -8.43
CA ASP A 47 7.31 -11.87 -8.26
C ASP A 47 7.77 -11.91 -6.79
N VAL A 48 6.99 -12.60 -5.94
CA VAL A 48 7.32 -12.88 -4.54
C VAL A 48 7.78 -14.33 -4.41
N ARG A 49 8.94 -14.52 -3.77
CA ARG A 49 9.47 -15.82 -3.35
C ARG A 49 9.26 -16.00 -1.85
N THR A 50 8.58 -17.06 -1.48
CA THR A 50 8.29 -17.41 -0.10
C THR A 50 9.40 -18.26 0.54
N THR A 51 9.39 -18.38 1.86
CA THR A 51 10.29 -19.24 2.64
C THR A 51 9.52 -20.43 3.23
N PRO A 52 10.19 -21.57 3.52
CA PRO A 52 9.51 -22.66 4.20
C PRO A 52 8.86 -22.21 5.52
N GLY A 53 7.61 -22.62 5.75
CA GLY A 53 6.88 -22.32 6.98
C GLY A 53 6.42 -20.86 7.14
N TRP A 54 6.54 -20.01 6.15
CA TRP A 54 6.20 -18.57 6.23
C TRP A 54 4.72 -18.31 6.58
N LEU A 55 3.84 -19.26 6.32
CA LEU A 55 2.42 -19.15 6.66
C LEU A 55 2.13 -19.33 8.16
N ASN A 56 2.95 -20.12 8.87
CA ASN A 56 2.67 -20.47 10.26
C ASN A 56 2.55 -19.24 11.18
N PRO A 57 3.48 -18.26 11.16
CA PRO A 57 3.36 -17.06 11.99
C PRO A 57 2.18 -16.15 11.57
N ILE A 58 1.74 -16.23 10.32
CA ILE A 58 0.57 -15.48 9.83
C ILE A 58 -0.70 -16.08 10.42
N ASP A 59 -0.86 -17.40 10.32
CA ASP A 59 -2.02 -18.14 10.83
C ASP A 59 -2.16 -17.97 12.35
N GLU A 60 -1.09 -18.25 13.09
CA GLU A 60 -1.03 -18.04 14.53
C GLU A 60 -1.37 -16.60 14.95
N HIS A 61 -0.91 -15.60 14.17
CA HIS A 61 -1.21 -14.21 14.46
C HIS A 61 -2.71 -13.92 14.31
N PHE A 62 -3.36 -14.41 13.26
CA PHE A 62 -4.80 -14.23 13.08
C PHE A 62 -5.62 -14.94 14.18
N ASP A 63 -5.20 -16.12 14.61
CA ASP A 63 -5.87 -16.85 15.70
C ASP A 63 -5.80 -16.07 17.02
N ASN A 64 -4.64 -15.52 17.35
CA ASN A 64 -4.42 -14.80 18.60
C ASN A 64 -4.93 -13.35 18.59
N HIS A 65 -5.19 -12.76 17.40
CA HIS A 65 -5.61 -11.36 17.24
C HIS A 65 -6.92 -11.25 16.43
N PRO A 66 -8.08 -11.49 17.03
CA PRO A 66 -9.37 -11.51 16.32
C PRO A 66 -9.75 -10.17 15.68
N LYS A 67 -9.14 -9.04 16.11
CA LYS A 67 -9.32 -7.72 15.48
C LYS A 67 -8.37 -7.46 14.32
N CYS A 68 -7.34 -8.28 14.13
CA CYS A 68 -6.44 -8.17 12.99
C CYS A 68 -7.20 -8.47 11.70
N ALA A 69 -7.37 -7.50 10.82
CA ALA A 69 -8.05 -7.67 9.54
C ALA A 69 -7.10 -7.72 8.35
N ALA A 70 -5.91 -7.17 8.51
CA ALA A 70 -4.86 -7.20 7.48
C ALA A 70 -3.48 -7.36 8.12
N LEU A 71 -2.64 -8.14 7.49
CA LEU A 71 -1.30 -8.45 7.97
C LEU A 71 -0.35 -8.63 6.79
N GLN A 72 0.89 -8.14 6.92
CA GLN A 72 1.97 -8.45 6.00
C GLN A 72 3.12 -9.18 6.70
N PRO A 73 3.85 -10.06 6.00
CA PRO A 73 5.16 -10.53 6.45
C PRO A 73 6.21 -9.42 6.35
N LYS A 74 7.40 -9.68 6.84
CA LYS A 74 8.60 -8.90 6.52
C LYS A 74 8.94 -9.11 5.04
N ILE A 75 9.12 -8.03 4.29
CA ILE A 75 9.50 -8.09 2.87
C ILE A 75 10.98 -7.71 2.71
N ARG A 76 11.78 -8.63 2.21
CA ARG A 76 13.18 -8.43 1.86
C ARG A 76 13.34 -8.34 0.35
N TRP A 77 14.39 -7.68 -0.09
CA TRP A 77 14.64 -7.55 -1.52
C TRP A 77 15.30 -8.81 -2.08
N ASP A 78 14.71 -9.44 -3.07
CA ASP A 78 15.20 -10.72 -3.58
C ASP A 78 16.59 -10.64 -4.23
N ARG A 79 16.94 -9.47 -4.82
CA ARG A 79 18.27 -9.22 -5.41
C ARG A 79 19.34 -8.85 -4.39
N SER A 80 18.97 -8.46 -3.19
CA SER A 80 19.85 -8.06 -2.08
C SER A 80 19.20 -8.49 -0.76
N PRO A 81 19.25 -9.80 -0.43
CA PRO A 81 18.46 -10.38 0.66
C PRO A 81 18.75 -9.84 2.05
N GLU A 82 19.86 -9.13 2.22
CA GLU A 82 20.20 -8.39 3.45
C GLU A 82 19.46 -7.07 3.60
N GLN A 83 18.80 -6.57 2.54
CA GLN A 83 18.07 -5.30 2.56
C GLN A 83 16.57 -5.48 2.63
N PHE A 84 15.90 -4.51 3.28
CA PHE A 84 14.45 -4.41 3.15
C PHE A 84 14.04 -4.05 1.73
N GLU A 85 12.88 -4.54 1.30
CA GLU A 85 12.35 -4.22 -0.01
C GLU A 85 11.64 -2.84 -0.02
N TYR A 86 11.58 -2.22 -1.17
CA TYR A 86 11.05 -0.87 -1.36
C TYR A 86 9.54 -0.75 -1.05
N ALA A 87 8.73 -1.76 -1.40
CA ALA A 87 7.28 -1.70 -1.33
C ALA A 87 6.70 -2.37 -0.08
N GLY A 88 7.01 -1.85 1.10
CA GLY A 88 6.40 -2.33 2.35
C GLY A 88 7.39 -2.71 3.45
N ALA A 89 8.61 -3.14 3.09
CA ALA A 89 9.67 -3.45 4.05
C ALA A 89 9.17 -4.23 5.29
N SER A 90 9.26 -3.67 6.49
CA SER A 90 8.73 -4.27 7.73
C SER A 90 7.55 -3.46 8.30
N GLY A 91 6.56 -3.16 7.43
CA GLY A 91 5.32 -2.47 7.77
C GLY A 91 5.27 -1.00 7.36
N GLY A 92 4.08 -0.57 6.95
CA GLY A 92 3.81 0.74 6.40
C GLY A 92 3.27 1.75 7.41
N PHE A 93 3.74 2.97 7.29
CA PHE A 93 3.37 4.14 8.09
C PHE A 93 2.91 5.28 7.17
N ILE A 94 2.27 6.29 7.73
CA ILE A 94 1.86 7.47 7.00
C ILE A 94 2.08 8.73 7.84
N ASP A 95 2.52 9.83 7.22
CA ASP A 95 2.68 11.10 7.93
C ASP A 95 1.38 11.93 7.93
N ARG A 96 1.40 13.05 8.66
CA ARG A 96 0.26 13.99 8.76
C ARG A 96 -0.21 14.57 7.42
N TRP A 97 0.60 14.50 6.36
CA TRP A 97 0.30 14.97 5.01
C TRP A 97 0.02 13.82 4.04
N ALA A 98 -0.19 12.62 4.59
CA ALA A 98 -0.46 11.40 3.86
C ALA A 98 0.67 10.92 2.95
N TYR A 99 1.94 11.20 3.31
CA TYR A 99 3.08 10.56 2.67
C TYR A 99 3.34 9.19 3.30
N PRO A 100 3.27 8.10 2.52
CA PRO A 100 3.59 6.77 3.03
C PRO A 100 5.10 6.57 3.12
N PHE A 101 5.52 5.87 4.16
CA PHE A 101 6.89 5.40 4.38
C PHE A 101 6.85 4.07 5.14
N CYS A 102 7.97 3.38 5.28
CA CYS A 102 8.01 2.04 5.86
C CYS A 102 9.08 1.93 6.95
N ARG A 103 8.87 1.01 7.84
CA ARG A 103 9.87 0.54 8.80
C ARG A 103 10.90 -0.31 8.04
N GLY A 104 12.06 0.30 7.73
CA GLY A 104 13.12 -0.23 6.87
C GLY A 104 13.28 0.53 5.54
N ARG A 105 12.38 1.50 5.22
CA ARG A 105 12.53 2.35 4.04
C ARG A 105 11.86 3.72 4.22
N VAL A 106 12.61 4.77 3.96
CA VAL A 106 12.09 6.14 3.90
C VAL A 106 12.50 6.76 2.57
N PHE A 107 11.56 7.09 1.71
CA PHE A 107 11.77 7.53 0.31
C PHE A 107 12.74 6.61 -0.44
N GLY A 108 13.87 7.13 -0.89
CA GLY A 108 14.91 6.39 -1.62
C GLY A 108 15.92 5.67 -0.72
N THR A 109 15.85 5.82 0.60
CA THR A 109 16.77 5.16 1.53
C THR A 109 16.22 3.83 1.98
N LEU A 110 16.91 2.75 1.65
CA LEU A 110 16.69 1.39 2.14
C LEU A 110 17.63 1.11 3.31
N GLU A 111 17.14 0.36 4.29
CA GLU A 111 17.94 -0.10 5.43
C GLU A 111 18.30 -1.57 5.23
N ASN A 112 19.47 -1.99 5.76
CA ASN A 112 19.77 -3.40 5.90
C ASN A 112 18.95 -3.99 7.07
N ASP A 113 18.48 -5.21 6.92
CA ASP A 113 17.83 -5.98 7.97
C ASP A 113 18.89 -6.62 8.88
N ILE A 114 19.16 -5.99 9.99
CA ILE A 114 20.05 -6.48 11.06
C ILE A 114 19.25 -6.96 12.29
N GLY A 115 17.96 -7.25 12.10
CA GLY A 115 17.06 -7.69 13.17
C GLY A 115 16.36 -6.55 13.93
N GLN A 116 16.59 -5.29 13.57
CA GLN A 116 16.06 -4.10 14.27
C GLN A 116 14.53 -3.99 14.23
N TYR A 117 13.87 -4.73 13.33
CA TYR A 117 12.41 -4.71 13.15
C TYR A 117 11.77 -6.10 13.24
N ASN A 118 12.28 -6.98 14.11
CA ASN A 118 11.78 -8.34 14.28
C ASN A 118 10.58 -8.45 15.25
N THR A 119 10.11 -7.34 15.81
CA THR A 119 8.93 -7.35 16.69
C THR A 119 7.66 -7.11 15.90
N PRO A 120 6.62 -7.97 16.04
CA PRO A 120 5.29 -7.71 15.51
C PRO A 120 4.76 -6.36 15.96
N ARG A 121 4.08 -5.64 15.06
CA ARG A 121 3.61 -4.28 15.36
C ARG A 121 2.37 -3.91 14.57
N GLU A 122 1.46 -3.18 15.20
CA GLU A 122 0.41 -2.47 14.47
C GLU A 122 1.02 -1.38 13.58
N VAL A 123 0.56 -1.32 12.32
CA VAL A 123 1.02 -0.42 11.28
C VAL A 123 -0.15 0.32 10.65
N PHE A 124 0.11 1.35 9.85
CA PHE A 124 -0.96 2.03 9.14
C PHE A 124 -1.47 1.22 7.94
N TRP A 125 -0.56 0.61 7.20
CA TRP A 125 -0.87 -0.18 6.02
C TRP A 125 0.08 -1.38 5.88
N ALA A 126 -0.44 -2.42 5.29
CA ALA A 126 0.27 -3.61 4.88
C ALA A 126 0.40 -3.63 3.36
N THR A 127 1.53 -4.11 2.84
CA THR A 127 1.87 -4.03 1.41
C THR A 127 1.06 -4.98 0.55
N GLY A 128 0.64 -4.51 -0.63
CA GLY A 128 0.01 -5.35 -1.65
C GLY A 128 0.93 -6.41 -2.27
N ALA A 129 2.25 -6.36 -2.04
CA ALA A 129 3.15 -7.41 -2.54
C ALA A 129 2.86 -8.77 -1.88
N CYS A 130 2.51 -8.77 -0.57
CA CYS A 130 2.05 -9.93 0.17
C CYS A 130 1.14 -9.45 1.31
N LEU A 131 -0.17 -9.50 1.09
CA LEU A 131 -1.19 -8.98 1.98
C LEU A 131 -2.14 -10.11 2.40
N ALA A 132 -2.03 -10.57 3.64
CA ALA A 132 -3.00 -11.47 4.24
C ALA A 132 -4.17 -10.67 4.81
N VAL A 133 -5.41 -11.10 4.56
CA VAL A 133 -6.63 -10.42 5.00
C VAL A 133 -7.66 -11.42 5.53
N ARG A 134 -8.47 -11.00 6.52
CA ARG A 134 -9.73 -11.72 6.81
C ARG A 134 -10.67 -11.53 5.63
N THR A 135 -11.07 -12.63 5.02
CA THR A 135 -11.86 -12.64 3.77
C THR A 135 -13.22 -11.98 3.95
N ASP A 136 -13.89 -12.25 5.05
CA ASP A 136 -15.17 -11.64 5.42
C ASP A 136 -15.07 -10.12 5.62
N VAL A 137 -14.03 -9.66 6.33
CA VAL A 137 -13.77 -8.23 6.54
C VAL A 137 -13.42 -7.56 5.21
N PHE A 138 -12.57 -8.18 4.38
CA PHE A 138 -12.24 -7.65 3.05
C PHE A 138 -13.51 -7.40 2.22
N LYS A 139 -14.41 -8.39 2.18
CA LYS A 139 -15.69 -8.30 1.47
C LYS A 139 -16.62 -7.25 2.09
N ALA A 140 -16.77 -7.22 3.41
CA ALA A 140 -17.64 -6.28 4.14
C ALA A 140 -17.21 -4.82 4.00
N ILE A 141 -15.90 -4.56 3.91
CA ILE A 141 -15.31 -3.23 3.67
C ILE A 141 -15.49 -2.79 2.21
N GLY A 142 -15.82 -3.73 1.29
CA GLY A 142 -16.01 -3.48 -0.13
C GLY A 142 -14.76 -3.71 -1.00
N GLY A 143 -13.80 -4.50 -0.51
CA GLY A 143 -12.60 -4.87 -1.24
C GLY A 143 -11.67 -3.69 -1.56
N LEU A 144 -10.82 -3.86 -2.55
CA LEU A 144 -9.96 -2.80 -3.10
C LEU A 144 -10.78 -1.83 -3.97
N ASP A 145 -10.43 -0.54 -3.95
CA ASP A 145 -11.17 0.46 -4.76
C ASP A 145 -10.71 0.42 -6.24
N PRO A 146 -11.58 -0.01 -7.18
CA PRO A 146 -11.20 -0.10 -8.60
C PRO A 146 -10.81 1.25 -9.23
N MET A 147 -11.21 2.39 -8.62
CA MET A 147 -10.84 3.73 -9.09
C MET A 147 -9.32 3.94 -9.03
N LEU A 148 -8.62 3.25 -8.12
CA LEU A 148 -7.17 3.37 -7.94
C LEU A 148 -6.39 2.58 -8.99
N PHE A 149 -6.93 1.50 -9.51
CA PHE A 149 -6.34 0.62 -10.53
C PHE A 149 -5.10 -0.14 -10.01
N ALA A 150 -4.05 0.58 -9.62
CA ALA A 150 -2.83 0.08 -9.01
C ALA A 150 -2.13 1.21 -8.24
N HIS A 151 -1.40 0.88 -7.18
CA HIS A 151 -0.75 1.73 -6.19
C HIS A 151 -1.71 2.49 -5.28
N MET A 152 -1.47 2.46 -3.98
CA MET A 152 -2.23 3.07 -2.89
C MET A 152 -3.57 2.36 -2.56
N GLU A 153 -3.97 1.33 -3.30
CA GLU A 153 -5.22 0.58 -3.04
C GLU A 153 -5.17 -0.20 -1.74
N GLU A 154 -4.01 -0.76 -1.40
CA GLU A 154 -3.75 -1.43 -0.13
C GLU A 154 -3.77 -0.45 1.04
N ILE A 155 -3.23 0.74 0.84
CA ILE A 155 -3.26 1.82 1.85
C ILE A 155 -4.70 2.27 2.09
N ASP A 156 -5.48 2.45 1.04
CA ASP A 156 -6.91 2.77 1.13
C ASP A 156 -7.70 1.68 1.87
N LEU A 157 -7.45 0.41 1.55
CA LEU A 157 -8.09 -0.73 2.21
C LEU A 157 -7.78 -0.75 3.71
N CYS A 158 -6.51 -0.69 4.08
CA CYS A 158 -6.05 -0.68 5.47
C CYS A 158 -6.61 0.52 6.24
N TRP A 159 -6.67 1.70 5.60
CA TRP A 159 -7.27 2.89 6.20
C TRP A 159 -8.76 2.69 6.51
N ARG A 160 -9.52 2.09 5.58
CA ARG A 160 -10.93 1.76 5.79
C ARG A 160 -11.11 0.70 6.90
N MET A 161 -10.25 -0.31 6.97
CA MET A 161 -10.24 -1.30 8.04
C MET A 161 -10.02 -0.64 9.40
N GLN A 162 -9.03 0.24 9.54
CA GLN A 162 -8.80 0.96 10.80
C GLN A 162 -9.98 1.90 11.16
N ARG A 163 -10.63 2.53 10.19
CA ARG A 163 -11.85 3.33 10.44
C ARG A 163 -12.98 2.45 10.97
N ALA A 164 -13.10 1.24 10.48
CA ALA A 164 -14.08 0.26 10.94
C ALA A 164 -13.75 -0.36 12.31
N GLY A 165 -12.58 -0.06 12.89
CA GLY A 165 -12.17 -0.54 14.22
C GLY A 165 -11.31 -1.79 14.19
N PHE A 166 -10.90 -2.24 13.01
CA PHE A 166 -9.95 -3.35 12.85
C PHE A 166 -8.50 -2.88 12.95
N GLU A 167 -7.62 -3.84 13.10
CA GLU A 167 -6.18 -3.67 13.23
C GLU A 167 -5.47 -4.10 11.95
N VAL A 168 -4.32 -3.47 11.67
CA VAL A 168 -3.41 -3.80 10.57
C VAL A 168 -2.03 -4.06 11.17
N TRP A 169 -1.42 -5.19 10.82
CA TRP A 169 -0.18 -5.63 11.46
C TRP A 169 0.93 -5.96 10.46
N VAL A 170 2.16 -5.97 10.94
CA VAL A 170 3.29 -6.66 10.34
C VAL A 170 3.73 -7.77 11.28
N GLN A 171 3.97 -8.98 10.72
CA GLN A 171 4.49 -10.15 11.43
C GLN A 171 5.87 -10.52 10.86
N PRO A 172 6.97 -10.05 11.50
CA PRO A 172 8.32 -10.20 10.97
C PRO A 172 8.88 -11.62 11.04
N GLU A 173 8.30 -12.52 11.85
CA GLU A 173 8.69 -13.93 11.88
C GLU A 173 8.36 -14.64 10.57
N SER A 174 7.31 -14.18 9.89
CA SER A 174 7.06 -14.50 8.50
C SER A 174 7.91 -13.57 7.60
N THR A 175 8.72 -14.15 6.74
CA THR A 175 9.59 -13.42 5.81
C THR A 175 9.42 -13.93 4.39
N VAL A 176 9.26 -13.00 3.45
CA VAL A 176 9.24 -13.29 2.01
C VAL A 176 10.19 -12.36 1.26
N TYR A 177 10.58 -12.74 0.06
CA TYR A 177 11.47 -11.99 -0.81
C TYR A 177 10.69 -11.49 -2.02
N HIS A 178 10.80 -10.21 -2.33
CA HIS A 178 10.12 -9.60 -3.46
C HIS A 178 11.14 -9.05 -4.46
N LEU A 179 11.00 -9.43 -5.73
CA LEU A 179 11.91 -8.98 -6.79
C LEU A 179 11.73 -7.46 -7.02
N GLY A 180 10.51 -7.01 -7.02
CA GLY A 180 10.12 -5.62 -7.19
C GLY A 180 10.39 -5.05 -8.59
N GLY A 181 9.51 -4.17 -9.06
CA GLY A 181 9.70 -3.47 -10.33
C GLY A 181 9.42 -4.29 -11.59
N ALA A 182 8.93 -5.52 -11.47
CA ALA A 182 8.60 -6.37 -12.62
C ALA A 182 7.52 -5.76 -13.51
N THR A 183 6.50 -5.12 -12.92
CA THR A 183 5.38 -4.53 -13.67
C THR A 183 5.62 -3.05 -14.06
N LEU A 184 6.15 -2.26 -13.14
CA LEU A 184 6.45 -0.83 -13.37
C LEU A 184 7.74 -0.46 -12.65
N SER A 185 8.81 -0.16 -13.41
CA SER A 185 10.07 0.31 -12.85
C SER A 185 9.89 1.60 -12.03
N ALA A 186 10.80 1.84 -11.09
CA ALA A 186 10.76 3.06 -10.25
C ALA A 186 10.80 4.34 -11.09
N ASP A 187 11.42 4.32 -12.27
CA ASP A 187 11.60 5.46 -13.17
C ASP A 187 10.48 5.59 -14.24
N ASN A 188 9.33 4.93 -14.03
CA ASN A 188 8.20 5.01 -14.95
C ASN A 188 7.27 6.19 -14.59
N PRO A 189 7.06 7.19 -15.49
CA PRO A 189 6.16 8.32 -15.24
C PRO A 189 4.70 7.91 -14.95
N LYS A 190 4.24 6.74 -15.46
CA LYS A 190 2.91 6.20 -15.15
C LYS A 190 2.80 5.85 -13.66
N LYS A 191 3.87 5.30 -13.05
CA LYS A 191 3.93 5.03 -11.62
C LYS A 191 3.83 6.33 -10.82
N THR A 192 4.57 7.37 -11.21
CA THR A 192 4.48 8.71 -10.62
C THR A 192 3.05 9.24 -10.71
N PHE A 193 2.44 9.23 -11.89
CA PHE A 193 1.05 9.65 -12.08
C PHE A 193 0.08 8.94 -11.14
N LEU A 194 0.16 7.60 -11.05
CA LEU A 194 -0.72 6.81 -10.20
C LEU A 194 -0.51 7.15 -8.71
N ASN A 195 0.73 7.21 -8.25
CA ASN A 195 1.04 7.52 -6.86
C ASN A 195 0.50 8.89 -6.42
N PHE A 196 0.73 9.94 -7.21
CA PHE A 196 0.25 11.28 -6.87
C PHE A 196 -1.27 11.38 -6.95
N ARG A 197 -1.90 10.91 -8.04
CA ARG A 197 -3.36 10.90 -8.18
C ARG A 197 -4.06 10.12 -7.09
N ASN A 198 -3.61 8.89 -6.87
CA ASN A 198 -4.26 7.97 -5.93
C ASN A 198 -4.12 8.45 -4.49
N ASN A 199 -2.97 9.04 -4.14
CA ASN A 199 -2.79 9.62 -2.81
C ASN A 199 -3.81 10.73 -2.53
N LEU A 200 -4.05 11.65 -3.47
CA LEU A 200 -5.10 12.68 -3.32
C LEU A 200 -6.49 12.07 -3.19
N ILE A 201 -6.77 11.00 -3.95
CA ILE A 201 -8.07 10.29 -3.89
C ILE A 201 -8.27 9.69 -2.50
N ILE A 202 -7.28 8.93 -1.97
CA ILE A 202 -7.44 8.28 -0.65
C ILE A 202 -7.53 9.29 0.49
N VAL A 203 -6.83 10.42 0.41
CA VAL A 203 -6.94 11.55 1.35
C VAL A 203 -8.37 12.09 1.36
N MET A 204 -8.90 12.47 0.18
CA MET A 204 -10.25 13.01 0.10
C MET A 204 -11.31 11.99 0.53
N LYS A 205 -11.09 10.71 0.25
CA LYS A 205 -12.01 9.64 0.57
C LYS A 205 -12.06 9.31 2.07
N ASN A 206 -10.93 9.34 2.77
CA ASN A 206 -10.80 8.75 4.10
C ASN A 206 -10.70 9.74 5.28
N LEU A 207 -10.31 11.00 5.04
CA LEU A 207 -10.24 12.02 6.11
C LEU A 207 -11.57 12.79 6.30
N PRO A 208 -11.80 13.37 7.48
CA PRO A 208 -12.85 14.39 7.65
C PRO A 208 -12.71 15.50 6.61
N HIS A 209 -13.82 16.03 6.10
CA HIS A 209 -13.85 16.88 4.88
C HIS A 209 -12.88 18.07 4.96
N PHE A 210 -12.97 18.89 6.00
CA PHE A 210 -12.07 20.05 6.18
C PHE A 210 -10.60 19.64 6.35
N THR A 211 -10.34 18.52 7.03
CA THR A 211 -8.97 17.98 7.15
C THR A 211 -8.45 17.53 5.79
N ALA A 212 -9.27 16.86 4.98
CA ALA A 212 -8.89 16.45 3.64
C ALA A 212 -8.53 17.65 2.76
N LEU A 213 -9.38 18.70 2.74
CA LEU A 213 -9.11 19.92 1.97
C LEU A 213 -7.79 20.59 2.40
N ARG A 214 -7.54 20.69 3.71
CA ARG A 214 -6.28 21.25 4.23
C ARG A 214 -5.08 20.41 3.81
N VAL A 215 -5.15 19.07 3.90
CA VAL A 215 -4.08 18.19 3.47
C VAL A 215 -3.83 18.33 1.97
N ILE A 216 -4.89 18.34 1.14
CA ILE A 216 -4.77 18.50 -0.31
C ILE A 216 -4.14 19.85 -0.67
N PHE A 217 -4.51 20.93 0.03
CA PHE A 217 -3.87 22.24 -0.19
C PHE A 217 -2.35 22.21 0.07
N ILE A 218 -1.94 21.60 1.19
CA ILE A 218 -0.50 21.44 1.49
C ILE A 218 0.18 20.50 0.47
N ARG A 219 -0.51 19.45 0.01
CA ARG A 219 -0.02 18.55 -1.03
C ARG A 219 0.19 19.28 -2.37
N LEU A 220 -0.67 20.22 -2.74
CA LEU A 220 -0.45 21.03 -3.95
C LEU A 220 0.93 21.71 -3.92
N ILE A 221 1.32 22.26 -2.78
CA ILE A 221 2.64 22.91 -2.61
C ILE A 221 3.76 21.88 -2.65
N LEU A 222 3.68 20.81 -1.85
CA LEU A 222 4.72 19.79 -1.75
C LEU A 222 4.89 18.99 -3.06
N ASP A 223 3.79 18.68 -3.74
CA ASP A 223 3.80 17.99 -5.02
C ASP A 223 4.35 18.90 -6.12
N GLY A 224 4.11 20.23 -6.05
CA GLY A 224 4.73 21.23 -6.90
C GLY A 224 6.25 21.28 -6.71
N LEU A 225 6.73 21.25 -5.46
CA LEU A 225 8.17 21.19 -5.16
C LEU A 225 8.79 19.89 -5.68
N ALA A 226 8.11 18.75 -5.56
CA ALA A 226 8.55 17.49 -6.14
C ALA A 226 8.63 17.58 -7.68
N GLY A 227 7.65 18.24 -8.31
CA GLY A 227 7.67 18.51 -9.76
C GLY A 227 8.88 19.34 -10.19
N ILE A 228 9.23 20.39 -9.46
CA ILE A 228 10.43 21.21 -9.69
C ILE A 228 11.70 20.35 -9.53
N GLN A 229 11.77 19.54 -8.48
CA GLN A 229 12.90 18.63 -8.26
C GLN A 229 13.10 17.67 -9.44
N PHE A 230 12.04 17.07 -9.97
CA PHE A 230 12.12 16.20 -11.15
C PHE A 230 12.57 17.00 -12.39
N LEU A 231 12.12 18.23 -12.57
CA LEU A 231 12.53 19.07 -13.69
C LEU A 231 14.02 19.38 -13.62
N LEU A 232 14.52 19.79 -12.46
CA LEU A 232 15.95 20.06 -12.23
C LEU A 232 16.82 18.80 -12.35
N ALA A 233 16.26 17.62 -12.07
CA ALA A 233 16.93 16.33 -12.26
C ALA A 233 16.88 15.82 -13.72
N GLY A 234 16.43 16.63 -14.68
CA GLY A 234 16.34 16.24 -16.10
C GLY A 234 15.22 15.23 -16.40
N LYS A 235 14.20 15.12 -15.53
CA LYS A 235 13.09 14.17 -15.65
C LYS A 235 11.74 14.87 -15.89
N PRO A 236 11.56 15.69 -16.96
CA PRO A 236 10.34 16.49 -17.16
C PRO A 236 9.07 15.64 -17.33
N LYS A 237 9.18 14.38 -17.79
CA LYS A 237 8.04 13.46 -17.90
C LYS A 237 7.40 13.17 -16.56
N HIS A 238 8.17 13.14 -15.46
CA HIS A 238 7.64 12.97 -14.10
C HIS A 238 6.92 14.23 -13.60
N THR A 239 7.48 15.42 -13.87
CA THR A 239 6.80 16.70 -13.59
C THR A 239 5.45 16.79 -14.28
N PHE A 240 5.40 16.44 -15.58
CA PHE A 240 4.15 16.42 -16.33
C PHE A 240 3.16 15.36 -15.80
N ALA A 241 3.68 14.21 -15.34
CA ALA A 241 2.86 13.18 -14.71
C ALA A 241 2.19 13.68 -13.42
N ILE A 242 2.89 14.48 -12.58
CA ILE A 242 2.34 15.11 -11.38
C ILE A 242 1.21 16.07 -11.75
N ILE A 243 1.43 16.96 -12.70
CA ILE A 243 0.41 17.92 -13.18
C ILE A 243 -0.84 17.18 -13.65
N ARG A 244 -0.67 16.17 -14.51
CA ARG A 244 -1.78 15.33 -15.00
C ARG A 244 -2.49 14.59 -13.85
N ALA A 245 -1.77 14.17 -12.81
CA ALA A 245 -2.33 13.50 -11.65
C ALA A 245 -3.32 14.41 -10.90
N HIS A 246 -2.97 15.68 -10.70
CA HIS A 246 -3.86 16.66 -10.07
C HIS A 246 -5.12 16.89 -10.91
N PHE A 247 -5.00 17.13 -12.24
CA PHE A 247 -6.17 17.28 -13.11
C PHE A 247 -7.06 16.02 -13.11
N ALA A 248 -6.45 14.83 -13.16
CA ALA A 248 -7.19 13.56 -13.10
C ALA A 248 -7.87 13.34 -11.74
N PHE A 249 -7.32 13.83 -10.64
CA PHE A 249 -7.99 13.84 -9.34
C PHE A 249 -9.24 14.73 -9.37
N TYR A 250 -9.14 15.96 -9.86
CA TYR A 250 -10.29 16.87 -9.95
C TYR A 250 -11.40 16.34 -10.86
N SER A 251 -11.05 15.76 -12.00
CA SER A 251 -12.03 15.15 -12.92
C SER A 251 -12.79 13.97 -12.32
N LYS A 252 -12.23 13.30 -11.29
CA LYS A 252 -12.85 12.18 -10.59
C LYS A 252 -13.63 12.57 -9.33
N PHE A 253 -13.76 13.86 -9.02
CA PHE A 253 -14.31 14.35 -7.75
C PHE A 253 -15.69 13.76 -7.41
N THR A 254 -16.62 13.72 -8.37
CA THR A 254 -17.95 13.14 -8.16
C THR A 254 -17.88 11.64 -7.82
N GLY A 255 -17.01 10.89 -8.49
CA GLY A 255 -16.76 9.47 -8.19
C GLY A 255 -16.18 9.27 -6.79
N ILE A 256 -15.25 10.15 -6.38
CA ILE A 256 -14.64 10.13 -5.05
C ILE A 256 -15.70 10.39 -3.97
N GLN A 257 -16.61 11.36 -4.18
CA GLN A 257 -17.70 11.62 -3.24
C GLN A 257 -18.65 10.42 -3.10
N ARG A 258 -18.97 9.75 -4.21
CA ARG A 258 -19.76 8.50 -4.17
C ARG A 258 -19.04 7.38 -3.40
N ALA A 259 -17.72 7.21 -3.61
CA ALA A 259 -16.91 6.23 -2.87
C ALA A 259 -16.84 6.57 -1.38
N ARG A 260 -16.70 7.87 -1.04
CA ARG A 260 -16.75 8.39 0.33
C ARG A 260 -18.08 8.08 1.01
N ALA A 261 -19.21 8.32 0.31
CA ALA A 261 -20.54 8.02 0.84
C ALA A 261 -20.74 6.54 1.13
N ARG A 262 -20.27 5.63 0.28
CA ARG A 262 -20.34 4.18 0.51
C ARG A 262 -19.62 3.72 1.79
N THR A 263 -18.57 4.43 2.19
CA THR A 263 -17.79 4.13 3.40
C THR A 263 -18.19 5.01 4.60
N ALA A 264 -19.22 5.85 4.49
CA ALA A 264 -19.66 6.76 5.55
C ALA A 264 -20.23 6.04 6.78
N LYS A 265 -20.65 4.77 6.65
CA LYS A 265 -21.05 3.92 7.78
C LYS A 265 -19.93 3.70 8.81
N TYR A 266 -18.66 3.87 8.41
CA TYR A 266 -17.53 3.86 9.31
C TYR A 266 -17.12 5.28 9.67
N PRO A 267 -16.89 5.62 10.96
CA PRO A 267 -16.58 6.98 11.38
C PRO A 267 -15.27 7.48 10.74
N PHE A 268 -15.25 8.76 10.35
CA PHE A 268 -14.01 9.39 9.91
C PHE A 268 -13.13 9.70 11.12
N LYS A 269 -11.94 9.11 11.17
CA LYS A 269 -10.96 9.30 12.23
C LYS A 269 -9.90 10.34 11.80
N ARG A 270 -9.39 11.09 12.76
CA ARG A 270 -8.21 11.95 12.52
C ARG A 270 -6.96 11.08 12.46
N PHE A 271 -5.91 11.53 11.81
CA PHE A 271 -4.65 10.77 11.74
C PHE A 271 -4.15 10.31 13.11
N ARG A 272 -4.17 11.17 14.13
CA ARG A 272 -3.72 10.83 15.49
C ARG A 272 -4.50 9.70 16.17
N ASP A 273 -5.70 9.40 15.68
CA ASP A 273 -6.60 8.38 16.22
C ASP A 273 -6.41 7.03 15.49
N LEU A 274 -5.48 6.97 14.52
CA LEU A 274 -5.15 5.79 13.71
C LEU A 274 -3.73 5.30 14.07
N LYS A 275 -3.51 4.00 14.00
CA LYS A 275 -2.20 3.40 14.25
C LYS A 275 -1.25 3.60 13.07
N GLY A 276 0.05 3.59 13.33
CA GLY A 276 1.07 3.76 12.30
C GLY A 276 1.11 5.15 11.67
N THR A 277 0.57 6.19 12.34
CA THR A 277 0.64 7.57 11.88
C THR A 277 1.82 8.32 12.50
N TYR A 278 2.45 9.18 11.71
CA TYR A 278 3.53 10.06 12.16
C TYR A 278 3.04 11.53 12.22
N PRO A 279 3.17 12.23 13.38
CA PRO A 279 2.53 13.52 13.59
C PRO A 279 3.23 14.70 12.87
N ASN A 280 4.44 14.51 12.38
CA ASN A 280 5.20 15.52 11.66
C ASN A 280 5.27 15.20 10.15
N SER A 281 5.92 16.06 9.36
CA SER A 281 6.17 15.85 7.93
C SER A 281 7.41 14.97 7.74
N VAL A 282 7.24 13.77 7.17
CA VAL A 282 8.37 12.91 6.79
C VAL A 282 9.20 13.55 5.68
N VAL A 283 8.58 14.30 4.77
CA VAL A 283 9.26 15.04 3.70
C VAL A 283 10.21 16.07 4.29
N TRP A 284 9.73 16.92 5.21
CA TRP A 284 10.56 17.92 5.86
C TRP A 284 11.72 17.32 6.67
N GLN A 285 11.41 16.27 7.46
CA GLN A 285 12.42 15.59 8.27
C GLN A 285 13.51 14.96 7.39
N TYR A 286 13.10 14.31 6.28
CA TYR A 286 14.02 13.63 5.38
C TYR A 286 14.91 14.60 4.59
N TYR A 287 14.33 15.61 3.94
CA TYR A 287 15.06 16.50 3.04
C TYR A 287 15.76 17.66 3.76
N SER A 288 15.17 18.20 4.84
CA SER A 288 15.71 19.38 5.54
C SER A 288 16.45 19.04 6.82
N LYS A 289 16.10 17.94 7.51
CA LYS A 289 16.74 17.54 8.78
C LYS A 289 17.68 16.36 8.64
N GLY A 290 17.80 15.78 7.44
CA GLY A 290 18.70 14.68 7.16
C GLY A 290 18.31 13.33 7.80
N LYS A 291 17.09 13.19 8.33
CA LYS A 291 16.58 11.95 8.89
C LYS A 291 16.28 10.94 7.77
N LYS A 292 17.06 9.89 7.71
CA LYS A 292 17.03 8.94 6.58
C LYS A 292 16.49 7.57 6.93
N ARG A 293 16.62 7.13 8.18
CA ARG A 293 16.18 5.81 8.66
C ARG A 293 14.88 5.93 9.41
N PHE A 294 14.10 4.85 9.46
CA PHE A 294 12.86 4.83 10.23
C PHE A 294 13.08 5.16 11.72
N SER A 295 14.16 4.65 12.32
CA SER A 295 14.54 4.94 13.71
C SER A 295 14.81 6.42 14.01
N ASP A 296 15.07 7.24 13.00
CA ASP A 296 15.29 8.69 13.20
C ASP A 296 13.98 9.43 13.48
N PHE A 297 12.81 8.81 13.24
CA PHE A 297 11.49 9.42 13.36
C PHE A 297 10.76 9.05 14.67
N TYR A 298 11.14 7.94 15.31
CA TYR A 298 10.50 7.40 16.51
C TYR A 298 11.45 7.22 17.67
#